data_4fece22abad6044792ccfabb42eaf9a6
#
_entry.id   4fece22abad6044792ccfabb42eaf9a6
#
_cell.length_a   1.000
_cell.length_b   1.000
_cell.length_c   1.000
_cell.angle_alpha   90.00
_cell.angle_beta   90.00
_cell.angle_gamma   90.00
#
_symmetry.space_group_name_H-M   'P 1'
#
loop_
_entity.id
_entity.type
_entity.pdbx_description
1 polymer ?
#
loop_
_entity_poly.entity_id
_entity_poly.type
_entity_poly.pdbx_seq_one_letter_code
_entity_poly.pdbx_strand_id
1 'polypeptide(L)'
;MAKSTYCIIGAGLAGINAARHAREAGGEVTVFEQTSKVGGTWVYTDEIGKDRHGLDIHTSMYQGLKTNIPKEIMGFPDFPIGEQEESYVTSQDVLKFIENFTEQFELHKHVKFEHHVIRVTRKLDCEKWEVLVKDLQANSYDSYLFDYILVCNGHFFSPFIPKISGHETFKGRQMHSHDYRSPAPFAGKNVVVVGGSHSGMDVAIASASIAKQLALSHRCPERLNIFYDKVVQKPEIARIYENEVEFVDGTRQSCDVLVYCTGYRTSFPFLSVDSGITVEENHVQPLYKHCINIRHPSMAVIGLPFSVCFTLMVDLQIRFCIKFFSGGKRLPSQGEMTADTKADEEERTRRGFLKRQAHMLSGDLQQRYYDDLARIADIEPLKPVLTKLYTVCVREKKLDIMNYRNNVYRIIDDENFIKVN
;
A
#
# COMPACT_ATOMS: atom_id res chain seq x y z
N MET A 1 -17.49 -7.60 32.22
CA MET A 1 -16.46 -8.35 31.51
C MET A 1 -15.29 -7.39 31.25
N ALA A 2 -14.04 -7.87 31.31
CA ALA A 2 -12.89 -7.06 30.91
C ALA A 2 -13.02 -6.68 29.43
N LYS A 3 -12.56 -5.47 29.08
CA LYS A 3 -12.53 -5.02 27.68
C LYS A 3 -11.48 -5.80 26.90
N SER A 4 -11.77 -6.15 25.66
CA SER A 4 -10.79 -6.75 24.75
C SER A 4 -9.71 -5.72 24.41
N THR A 5 -8.45 -6.15 24.38
CA THR A 5 -7.29 -5.33 24.12
C THR A 5 -6.79 -5.52 22.69
N TYR A 6 -6.59 -4.42 21.97
CA TYR A 6 -6.16 -4.40 20.56
C TYR A 6 -4.80 -3.75 20.41
N CYS A 7 -3.86 -4.48 19.81
CA CYS A 7 -2.61 -3.90 19.32
C CYS A 7 -2.74 -3.61 17.82
N ILE A 8 -2.42 -2.38 17.43
CA ILE A 8 -2.38 -1.95 16.04
C ILE A 8 -0.94 -1.55 15.72
N ILE A 9 -0.38 -2.11 14.64
CA ILE A 9 1.00 -1.88 14.25
C ILE A 9 1.04 -0.92 13.07
N GLY A 10 1.49 0.32 13.31
CA GLY A 10 1.53 1.42 12.36
C GLY A 10 0.37 2.40 12.51
N ALA A 11 0.67 3.71 12.49
CA ALA A 11 -0.29 4.82 12.56
C ALA A 11 -0.49 5.51 11.20
N GLY A 12 -0.38 4.77 10.10
CA GLY A 12 -0.82 5.19 8.78
C GLY A 12 -2.34 5.16 8.65
N LEU A 13 -2.86 5.44 7.46
CA LEU A 13 -4.29 5.46 7.14
C LEU A 13 -5.04 4.21 7.66
N ALA A 14 -4.47 3.02 7.46
CA ALA A 14 -5.10 1.78 7.90
C ALA A 14 -5.13 1.66 9.43
N GLY A 15 -4.01 1.98 10.12
CA GLY A 15 -3.92 1.81 11.56
C GLY A 15 -4.79 2.80 12.33
N ILE A 16 -4.87 4.05 11.88
CA ILE A 16 -5.72 5.06 12.51
C ILE A 16 -7.21 4.72 12.33
N ASN A 17 -7.61 4.24 11.16
CA ASN A 17 -8.99 3.77 10.96
C ASN A 17 -9.29 2.50 11.79
N ALA A 18 -8.33 1.57 11.91
CA ALA A 18 -8.48 0.40 12.77
C ALA A 18 -8.64 0.80 14.25
N ALA A 19 -7.89 1.81 14.71
CA ALA A 19 -8.00 2.32 16.08
C ALA A 19 -9.40 2.89 16.37
N ARG A 20 -9.96 3.64 15.42
CA ARG A 20 -11.33 4.16 15.53
C ARG A 20 -12.33 3.02 15.70
N HIS A 21 -12.39 2.10 14.76
CA HIS A 21 -13.40 1.02 14.77
C HIS A 21 -13.25 0.08 15.96
N ALA A 22 -12.02 -0.26 16.38
CA ALA A 22 -11.79 -1.09 17.58
C ALA A 22 -12.26 -0.40 18.85
N ARG A 23 -12.04 0.92 18.99
CA ARG A 23 -12.52 1.73 20.10
C ARG A 23 -14.05 1.84 20.10
N GLU A 24 -14.67 2.10 18.96
CA GLU A 24 -16.13 2.18 18.80
C GLU A 24 -16.81 0.85 19.15
N ALA A 25 -16.13 -0.27 18.90
CA ALA A 25 -16.57 -1.61 19.35
C ALA A 25 -16.33 -1.87 20.85
N GLY A 26 -15.88 -0.88 21.62
CA GLY A 26 -15.67 -0.97 23.07
C GLY A 26 -14.32 -1.54 23.49
N GLY A 27 -13.38 -1.74 22.58
CA GLY A 27 -12.04 -2.25 22.84
C GLY A 27 -11.12 -1.23 23.49
N GLU A 28 -10.11 -1.71 24.20
CA GLU A 28 -8.94 -0.95 24.63
C GLU A 28 -7.87 -1.03 23.54
N VAL A 29 -7.45 0.13 23.02
CA VAL A 29 -6.62 0.21 21.82
C VAL A 29 -5.26 0.80 22.15
N THR A 30 -4.20 0.15 21.65
CA THR A 30 -2.85 0.70 21.60
C THR A 30 -2.32 0.62 20.18
N VAL A 31 -1.93 1.75 19.61
CA VAL A 31 -1.26 1.84 18.31
C VAL A 31 0.23 2.09 18.54
N PHE A 32 1.10 1.27 17.95
CA PHE A 32 2.55 1.51 17.96
C PHE A 32 2.97 2.09 16.61
N GLU A 33 3.61 3.25 16.66
CA GLU A 33 4.14 3.94 15.48
C GLU A 33 5.64 4.22 15.68
N GLN A 34 6.46 3.81 14.71
CA GLN A 34 7.91 3.99 14.80
C GLN A 34 8.36 5.45 14.58
N THR A 35 7.54 6.28 13.93
CA THR A 35 7.83 7.70 13.69
C THR A 35 7.16 8.58 14.76
N SER A 36 7.42 9.88 14.69
CA SER A 36 6.83 10.87 15.59
C SER A 36 5.48 11.42 15.14
N LYS A 37 4.91 10.91 14.03
CA LYS A 37 3.69 11.46 13.41
C LYS A 37 2.75 10.36 12.92
N VAL A 38 1.46 10.65 12.87
CA VAL A 38 0.50 9.87 12.10
C VAL A 38 0.67 10.14 10.61
N GLY A 39 0.23 9.21 9.77
CA GLY A 39 0.21 9.38 8.31
C GLY A 39 0.94 8.30 7.52
N GLY A 40 1.85 7.55 8.17
CA GLY A 40 2.59 6.46 7.52
C GLY A 40 3.33 6.95 6.27
N THR A 41 3.10 6.31 5.13
CA THR A 41 3.76 6.67 3.86
C THR A 41 3.49 8.10 3.38
N TRP A 42 2.40 8.76 3.82
CA TRP A 42 2.05 10.12 3.43
C TRP A 42 2.90 11.20 4.13
N VAL A 43 3.66 10.82 5.15
CA VAL A 43 4.62 11.73 5.81
C VAL A 43 5.85 11.88 4.94
N TYR A 44 5.95 13.00 4.23
CA TYR A 44 7.09 13.31 3.36
C TYR A 44 8.34 13.68 4.18
N THR A 45 9.50 13.23 3.72
CA THR A 45 10.82 13.70 4.14
C THR A 45 11.78 13.70 2.94
N ASP A 46 12.74 14.63 2.93
CA ASP A 46 13.83 14.63 1.95
C ASP A 46 14.91 13.57 2.28
N GLU A 47 14.92 13.04 3.50
CA GLU A 47 15.83 11.99 3.92
C GLU A 47 15.54 10.67 3.21
N ILE A 48 16.61 9.89 2.96
CA ILE A 48 16.56 8.55 2.36
C ILE A 48 17.46 7.60 3.16
N GLY A 49 17.26 6.30 2.99
CA GLY A 49 18.03 5.27 3.68
C GLY A 49 17.59 5.07 5.12
N LYS A 50 18.38 5.54 6.09
CA LYS A 50 18.13 5.35 7.52
C LYS A 50 17.78 6.66 8.23
N ASP A 51 16.87 6.57 9.21
CA ASP A 51 16.55 7.67 10.10
C ASP A 51 17.59 7.82 11.24
N ARG A 52 17.37 8.78 12.14
CA ARG A 52 18.23 9.04 13.32
C ARG A 52 18.33 7.86 14.29
N HIS A 53 17.42 6.89 14.23
CA HIS A 53 17.41 5.69 15.07
C HIS A 53 17.98 4.46 14.34
N GLY A 54 18.44 4.62 13.08
CA GLY A 54 18.96 3.55 12.25
C GLY A 54 17.90 2.67 11.62
N LEU A 55 16.62 3.07 11.68
CA LEU A 55 15.52 2.39 11.00
C LEU A 55 15.42 2.87 9.55
N ASP A 56 14.95 1.99 8.66
CA ASP A 56 14.71 2.36 7.28
C ASP A 56 13.62 3.43 7.18
N ILE A 57 13.86 4.48 6.39
CA ILE A 57 12.86 5.50 6.08
C ILE A 57 11.66 4.82 5.42
N HIS A 58 10.49 4.96 6.01
CA HIS A 58 9.29 4.23 5.58
C HIS A 58 8.63 4.82 4.33
N THR A 59 8.67 6.14 4.18
CA THR A 59 7.95 6.84 3.12
C THR A 59 8.62 6.70 1.75
N SER A 60 7.81 6.48 0.74
CA SER A 60 8.18 6.51 -0.68
C SER A 60 7.67 7.76 -1.40
N MET A 61 7.23 8.79 -0.65
CA MET A 61 6.70 10.03 -1.22
C MET A 61 7.80 10.87 -1.87
N TYR A 62 7.40 11.67 -2.86
CA TYR A 62 8.27 12.59 -3.59
C TYR A 62 7.58 13.94 -3.80
N GLN A 63 8.37 14.98 -4.08
CA GLN A 63 7.88 16.33 -4.30
C GLN A 63 6.89 16.39 -5.46
N GLY A 64 5.77 17.09 -5.24
CA GLY A 64 4.74 17.26 -6.27
C GLY A 64 3.89 16.02 -6.54
N LEU A 65 3.95 14.99 -5.69
CA LEU A 65 3.07 13.83 -5.83
C LEU A 65 1.60 14.27 -5.73
N LYS A 66 0.84 14.00 -6.78
CA LYS A 66 -0.63 14.02 -6.79
C LYS A 66 -1.18 12.60 -6.77
N THR A 67 -2.35 12.43 -6.19
CA THR A 67 -3.03 11.12 -6.13
C THR A 67 -3.28 10.55 -7.53
N ASN A 68 -3.46 9.26 -7.62
CA ASN A 68 -3.75 8.56 -8.87
C ASN A 68 -5.21 8.06 -8.96
N ILE A 69 -5.98 8.36 -7.94
CA ILE A 69 -7.44 8.26 -7.87
C ILE A 69 -8.00 9.55 -7.27
N PRO A 70 -9.24 9.93 -7.59
CA PRO A 70 -9.82 11.19 -7.14
C PRO A 70 -10.22 11.15 -5.66
N LYS A 71 -10.21 12.33 -5.02
CA LYS A 71 -10.52 12.51 -3.59
C LYS A 71 -11.90 11.98 -3.19
N GLU A 72 -12.84 11.99 -4.12
CA GLU A 72 -14.22 11.54 -3.94
C GLU A 72 -14.31 10.06 -3.52
N ILE A 73 -13.23 9.29 -3.78
CA ILE A 73 -13.12 7.86 -3.40
C ILE A 73 -11.88 7.57 -2.56
N MET A 74 -11.14 8.58 -2.10
CA MET A 74 -9.97 8.42 -1.24
C MET A 74 -10.25 8.60 0.25
N GLY A 75 -11.37 9.22 0.63
CA GLY A 75 -11.81 9.32 2.01
C GLY A 75 -12.41 8.01 2.54
N PHE A 76 -12.70 7.96 3.82
CA PHE A 76 -13.54 6.90 4.39
C PHE A 76 -15.01 7.15 4.05
N PRO A 77 -15.86 6.11 4.00
CA PRO A 77 -17.26 6.27 3.59
C PRO A 77 -18.05 7.31 4.39
N ASP A 78 -17.76 7.45 5.66
CA ASP A 78 -18.39 8.40 6.61
C ASP A 78 -17.49 9.60 6.97
N PHE A 79 -16.29 9.67 6.41
CA PHE A 79 -15.36 10.79 6.58
C PHE A 79 -14.62 11.04 5.26
N PRO A 80 -15.23 11.79 4.32
CA PRO A 80 -14.63 12.09 3.02
C PRO A 80 -13.48 13.10 3.15
N ILE A 81 -12.60 13.14 2.14
CA ILE A 81 -11.67 14.27 2.01
C ILE A 81 -12.49 15.54 1.72
N GLY A 82 -12.17 16.62 2.41
CA GLY A 82 -12.89 17.89 2.31
C GLY A 82 -12.98 18.44 0.89
N GLU A 83 -13.92 19.36 0.67
CA GLU A 83 -14.14 19.99 -0.63
C GLU A 83 -12.89 20.73 -1.13
N GLN A 84 -12.56 20.50 -2.38
CA GLN A 84 -11.49 21.17 -3.13
C GLN A 84 -11.90 21.25 -4.60
N GLU A 85 -11.35 22.21 -5.34
CA GLU A 85 -11.65 22.39 -6.77
C GLU A 85 -11.19 21.20 -7.60
N GLU A 86 -10.00 20.67 -7.32
CA GLU A 86 -9.41 19.52 -7.99
C GLU A 86 -9.90 18.20 -7.37
N SER A 87 -10.10 17.17 -8.20
CA SER A 87 -10.35 15.80 -7.73
C SER A 87 -9.07 15.05 -7.38
N TYR A 88 -7.96 15.35 -8.04
CA TYR A 88 -6.66 14.71 -7.78
C TYR A 88 -5.79 15.61 -6.90
N VAL A 89 -5.81 15.31 -5.61
CA VAL A 89 -5.20 16.14 -4.56
C VAL A 89 -3.72 15.82 -4.35
N THR A 90 -3.03 16.69 -3.61
CA THR A 90 -1.62 16.51 -3.27
C THR A 90 -1.42 15.49 -2.14
N SER A 91 -0.19 14.99 -1.97
CA SER A 91 0.16 14.14 -0.82
C SER A 91 -0.05 14.84 0.52
N GLN A 92 0.13 16.16 0.58
CA GLN A 92 -0.11 16.99 1.76
C GLN A 92 -1.59 17.04 2.14
N ASP A 93 -2.49 17.10 1.15
CA ASP A 93 -3.93 17.07 1.40
C ASP A 93 -4.38 15.74 1.99
N VAL A 94 -3.79 14.63 1.50
CA VAL A 94 -4.06 13.30 2.08
C VAL A 94 -3.50 13.19 3.49
N LEU A 95 -2.31 13.71 3.76
CA LEU A 95 -1.76 13.74 5.12
C LEU A 95 -2.67 14.54 6.05
N LYS A 96 -3.08 15.73 5.64
CA LYS A 96 -4.02 16.59 6.40
C LYS A 96 -5.35 15.88 6.66
N PHE A 97 -5.86 15.13 5.69
CA PHE A 97 -7.06 14.30 5.88
C PHE A 97 -6.85 13.28 7.02
N ILE A 98 -5.70 12.57 7.06
CA ILE A 98 -5.39 11.60 8.12
C ILE A 98 -5.24 12.30 9.48
N GLU A 99 -4.58 13.46 9.52
CA GLU A 99 -4.43 14.26 10.74
C GLU A 99 -5.79 14.72 11.26
N ASN A 100 -6.64 15.30 10.42
CA ASN A 100 -8.00 15.74 10.78
C ASN A 100 -8.86 14.56 11.28
N PHE A 101 -8.77 13.40 10.62
CA PHE A 101 -9.46 12.19 11.07
C PHE A 101 -8.98 11.76 12.46
N THR A 102 -7.68 11.79 12.68
CA THR A 102 -7.07 11.41 13.97
C THR A 102 -7.51 12.36 15.10
N GLU A 103 -7.59 13.64 14.80
CA GLU A 103 -8.06 14.68 15.75
C GLU A 103 -9.56 14.54 16.03
N GLN A 104 -10.39 14.47 14.96
CA GLN A 104 -11.85 14.35 15.06
C GLN A 104 -12.29 13.20 15.96
N PHE A 105 -11.60 12.06 15.86
CA PHE A 105 -11.88 10.88 16.65
C PHE A 105 -10.98 10.74 17.91
N GLU A 106 -10.23 11.77 18.26
CA GLU A 106 -9.34 11.82 19.45
C GLU A 106 -8.41 10.60 19.56
N LEU A 107 -7.82 10.16 18.43
CA LEU A 107 -7.06 8.93 18.38
C LEU A 107 -5.60 9.10 18.83
N HIS A 108 -5.06 10.31 18.89
CA HIS A 108 -3.68 10.58 19.32
C HIS A 108 -3.34 9.94 20.68
N LYS A 109 -4.28 9.97 21.63
CA LYS A 109 -4.11 9.40 22.98
C LYS A 109 -3.90 7.89 22.99
N HIS A 110 -4.21 7.19 21.89
CA HIS A 110 -4.04 5.75 21.74
C HIS A 110 -2.76 5.41 20.98
N VAL A 111 -2.02 6.40 20.45
CA VAL A 111 -0.80 6.18 19.67
C VAL A 111 0.43 6.37 20.55
N LYS A 112 1.26 5.34 20.60
CA LYS A 112 2.60 5.40 21.14
C LYS A 112 3.56 5.69 19.99
N PHE A 113 3.97 6.95 19.85
CA PHE A 113 4.94 7.39 18.85
C PHE A 113 6.36 7.01 19.22
N GLU A 114 7.24 6.87 18.22
CA GLU A 114 8.64 6.46 18.38
C GLU A 114 8.78 5.13 19.14
N HIS A 115 7.79 4.26 18.92
CA HIS A 115 7.73 2.92 19.48
C HIS A 115 7.78 1.89 18.33
N HIS A 116 8.93 1.25 18.18
CA HIS A 116 9.17 0.28 17.12
C HIS A 116 8.84 -1.15 17.60
N VAL A 117 7.89 -1.80 16.93
CA VAL A 117 7.55 -3.20 17.22
C VAL A 117 8.65 -4.11 16.72
N ILE A 118 9.29 -4.82 17.67
CA ILE A 118 10.41 -5.73 17.42
C ILE A 118 9.94 -7.14 17.16
N ARG A 119 8.96 -7.62 17.94
CA ARG A 119 8.48 -9.00 17.83
C ARG A 119 7.03 -9.12 18.29
N VAL A 120 6.27 -9.93 17.58
CA VAL A 120 4.92 -10.39 17.93
C VAL A 120 4.95 -11.90 18.04
N THR A 121 4.61 -12.42 19.20
CA THR A 121 4.67 -13.85 19.56
C THR A 121 3.35 -14.32 20.12
N ARG A 122 2.90 -15.51 19.74
CA ARG A 122 1.70 -16.12 20.35
C ARG A 122 2.05 -16.77 21.68
N LYS A 123 1.37 -16.37 22.75
CA LYS A 123 1.51 -16.99 24.07
C LYS A 123 0.51 -18.12 24.20
N LEU A 124 0.99 -19.34 24.34
CA LEU A 124 0.14 -20.54 24.40
C LEU A 124 -0.56 -20.71 25.73
N ASP A 125 0.03 -20.19 26.80
CA ASP A 125 -0.47 -20.31 28.19
C ASP A 125 -1.70 -19.45 28.47
N CYS A 126 -1.86 -18.32 27.78
CA CYS A 126 -2.96 -17.38 27.99
C CYS A 126 -3.73 -17.02 26.72
N GLU A 127 -3.41 -17.65 25.59
CA GLU A 127 -4.01 -17.38 24.27
C GLU A 127 -3.96 -15.91 23.84
N LYS A 128 -2.98 -15.14 24.36
CA LYS A 128 -2.74 -13.74 24.01
C LYS A 128 -1.55 -13.58 23.08
N TRP A 129 -1.38 -12.37 22.59
CA TRP A 129 -0.23 -11.95 21.81
C TRP A 129 0.71 -11.14 22.70
N GLU A 130 1.95 -11.56 22.79
CA GLU A 130 3.03 -10.75 23.37
C GLU A 130 3.66 -9.91 22.27
N VAL A 131 3.73 -8.60 22.51
CA VAL A 131 4.32 -7.62 21.60
C VAL A 131 5.50 -6.97 22.29
N LEU A 132 6.71 -7.30 21.83
CA LEU A 132 7.95 -6.66 22.27
C LEU A 132 8.17 -5.39 21.44
N VAL A 133 8.31 -4.27 22.15
CA VAL A 133 8.41 -2.95 21.55
C VAL A 133 9.67 -2.26 22.06
N LYS A 134 10.38 -1.56 21.18
CA LYS A 134 11.48 -0.67 21.54
C LYS A 134 10.98 0.77 21.58
N ASP A 135 11.06 1.42 22.74
CA ASP A 135 10.99 2.88 22.85
C ASP A 135 12.28 3.46 22.27
N LEU A 136 12.15 4.19 21.17
CA LEU A 136 13.29 4.73 20.43
C LEU A 136 13.92 5.95 21.11
N GLN A 137 13.16 6.70 21.92
CA GLN A 137 13.65 7.83 22.69
C GLN A 137 14.41 7.39 23.93
N ALA A 138 13.76 6.52 24.74
CA ALA A 138 14.37 6.00 25.96
C ALA A 138 15.42 4.90 25.70
N ASN A 139 15.45 4.35 24.46
CA ASN A 139 16.26 3.20 24.06
C ASN A 139 16.06 1.99 25.00
N SER A 140 14.82 1.78 25.42
CA SER A 140 14.40 0.68 26.31
C SER A 140 13.46 -0.28 25.56
N TYR A 141 13.21 -1.44 26.19
CA TYR A 141 12.31 -2.45 25.64
C TYR A 141 11.20 -2.74 26.64
N ASP A 142 9.97 -2.76 26.14
CA ASP A 142 8.77 -3.13 26.89
C ASP A 142 8.05 -4.28 26.21
N SER A 143 7.36 -5.11 27.01
CA SER A 143 6.53 -6.20 26.52
C SER A 143 5.08 -5.98 26.95
N TYR A 144 4.16 -6.11 25.99
CA TYR A 144 2.72 -5.92 26.20
C TYR A 144 1.95 -7.17 25.80
N LEU A 145 0.79 -7.40 26.43
CA LEU A 145 -0.10 -8.51 26.11
C LEU A 145 -1.42 -7.99 25.53
N PHE A 146 -1.83 -8.57 24.38
CA PHE A 146 -3.06 -8.19 23.69
C PHE A 146 -3.91 -9.41 23.32
N ASP A 147 -5.23 -9.21 23.24
CA ASP A 147 -6.17 -10.22 22.75
C ASP A 147 -6.13 -10.28 21.22
N TYR A 148 -6.03 -9.13 20.56
CA TYR A 148 -6.08 -9.00 19.09
C TYR A 148 -4.93 -8.18 18.54
N ILE A 149 -4.46 -8.59 17.34
CA ILE A 149 -3.43 -7.87 16.58
C ILE A 149 -3.99 -7.46 15.22
N LEU A 150 -3.86 -6.16 14.85
CA LEU A 150 -4.08 -5.65 13.51
C LEU A 150 -2.74 -5.15 12.94
N VAL A 151 -2.24 -5.84 11.94
CA VAL A 151 -0.99 -5.50 11.25
C VAL A 151 -1.31 -4.48 10.16
N CYS A 152 -0.95 -3.22 10.39
CA CYS A 152 -1.23 -2.07 9.53
C CYS A 152 0.06 -1.36 9.07
N ASN A 153 1.16 -2.13 8.93
CA ASN A 153 2.51 -1.61 8.68
C ASN A 153 2.75 -1.12 7.24
N GLY A 154 1.75 -1.21 6.35
CA GLY A 154 1.90 -0.85 4.94
C GLY A 154 2.71 -1.88 4.13
N HIS A 155 2.81 -1.66 2.81
CA HIS A 155 3.51 -2.58 1.90
C HIS A 155 4.44 -1.87 0.89
N PHE A 156 4.73 -0.57 1.06
CA PHE A 156 5.61 0.22 0.18
C PHE A 156 6.92 0.65 0.86
N PHE A 157 7.49 -0.21 1.72
CA PHE A 157 8.71 0.11 2.47
C PHE A 157 9.88 -0.86 2.22
N SER A 158 9.67 -2.03 1.61
CA SER A 158 10.72 -3.01 1.30
C SER A 158 10.94 -3.08 -0.22
N PRO A 159 11.87 -2.31 -0.81
CA PRO A 159 12.09 -2.24 -2.24
C PRO A 159 12.45 -3.60 -2.88
N PHE A 160 11.89 -3.87 -4.06
CA PHE A 160 12.28 -5.01 -4.88
C PHE A 160 13.18 -4.56 -6.02
N ILE A 161 14.46 -4.91 -5.96
CA ILE A 161 15.43 -4.68 -7.03
C ILE A 161 15.68 -6.02 -7.73
N PRO A 162 15.36 -6.14 -9.05
CA PRO A 162 15.61 -7.36 -9.80
C PRO A 162 17.12 -7.56 -10.03
N LYS A 163 17.54 -8.81 -10.05
CA LYS A 163 18.91 -9.17 -10.42
C LYS A 163 19.02 -9.13 -11.95
N ILE A 164 19.55 -8.05 -12.51
CA ILE A 164 19.84 -7.94 -13.93
C ILE A 164 21.33 -8.23 -14.15
N SER A 165 21.68 -9.03 -15.16
CA SER A 165 23.07 -9.38 -15.47
C SER A 165 23.95 -8.13 -15.63
N GLY A 166 25.08 -8.09 -14.92
CA GLY A 166 26.06 -7.00 -14.98
C GLY A 166 25.75 -5.79 -14.09
N HIS A 167 24.67 -5.83 -13.28
CA HIS A 167 24.30 -4.69 -12.40
C HIS A 167 25.42 -4.30 -11.42
N GLU A 168 26.25 -5.26 -11.01
CA GLU A 168 27.39 -5.06 -10.10
C GLU A 168 28.54 -4.29 -10.74
N THR A 169 28.64 -4.25 -12.07
CA THR A 169 29.70 -3.57 -12.81
C THR A 169 29.35 -2.12 -13.18
N PHE A 170 28.10 -1.74 -12.97
CA PHE A 170 27.61 -0.40 -13.34
C PHE A 170 28.27 0.69 -12.50
N LYS A 171 28.88 1.69 -13.17
CA LYS A 171 29.58 2.81 -12.54
C LYS A 171 28.67 4.02 -12.29
N GLY A 172 27.48 4.03 -12.89
CA GLY A 172 26.48 5.07 -12.67
C GLY A 172 25.73 4.88 -11.33
N ARG A 173 24.80 5.77 -11.06
CA ARG A 173 23.96 5.69 -9.87
C ARG A 173 22.83 4.68 -10.06
N GLN A 174 22.67 3.76 -9.14
CA GLN A 174 21.50 2.88 -9.04
C GLN A 174 20.65 3.29 -7.84
N MET A 175 19.34 3.38 -8.02
CA MET A 175 18.41 3.68 -6.93
C MET A 175 17.05 3.03 -7.16
N HIS A 176 16.31 2.75 -6.10
CA HIS A 176 14.90 2.38 -6.19
C HIS A 176 14.01 3.64 -6.12
N SER A 177 12.82 3.60 -6.70
CA SER A 177 11.85 4.70 -6.63
C SER A 177 11.41 5.04 -5.21
N HIS A 178 11.64 4.15 -4.25
CA HIS A 178 11.46 4.42 -2.83
C HIS A 178 12.30 5.62 -2.34
N ASP A 179 13.51 5.76 -2.86
CA ASP A 179 14.44 6.84 -2.50
C ASP A 179 14.37 8.05 -3.44
N TYR A 180 13.48 8.01 -4.43
CA TYR A 180 13.24 9.15 -5.29
C TYR A 180 12.48 10.25 -4.53
N ARG A 181 13.01 11.48 -4.56
CA ARG A 181 12.38 12.65 -3.93
C ARG A 181 12.03 13.76 -4.93
N SER A 182 12.85 13.92 -5.96
CA SER A 182 12.62 14.90 -7.02
C SER A 182 13.42 14.54 -8.26
N PRO A 183 13.06 15.10 -9.43
CA PRO A 183 13.82 14.87 -10.67
C PRO A 183 15.14 15.65 -10.72
N ALA A 184 15.38 16.64 -9.85
CA ALA A 184 16.55 17.52 -9.90
C ALA A 184 17.90 16.80 -10.04
N PRO A 185 18.19 15.66 -9.37
CA PRO A 185 19.44 14.93 -9.54
C PRO A 185 19.66 14.33 -10.95
N PHE A 186 18.64 14.33 -11.80
CA PHE A 186 18.69 13.75 -13.14
C PHE A 186 19.00 14.79 -14.26
N ALA A 187 19.13 16.06 -13.86
CA ALA A 187 19.40 17.15 -14.81
C ALA A 187 20.67 16.86 -15.62
N GLY A 188 20.54 16.88 -16.97
CA GLY A 188 21.62 16.63 -17.92
C GLY A 188 22.16 15.20 -17.95
N LYS A 189 21.50 14.23 -17.29
CA LYS A 189 21.92 12.83 -17.22
C LYS A 189 21.16 11.95 -18.22
N ASN A 190 21.80 10.84 -18.62
CA ASN A 190 21.14 9.74 -19.32
C ASN A 190 20.47 8.84 -18.29
N VAL A 191 19.15 8.82 -18.26
CA VAL A 191 18.35 8.14 -17.24
C VAL A 191 17.61 6.95 -17.84
N VAL A 192 17.65 5.81 -17.18
CA VAL A 192 16.82 4.65 -17.50
C VAL A 192 15.94 4.32 -16.31
N VAL A 193 14.63 4.41 -16.50
CA VAL A 193 13.60 4.05 -15.53
C VAL A 193 13.13 2.63 -15.83
N VAL A 194 13.19 1.73 -14.87
CA VAL A 194 12.83 0.32 -15.01
C VAL A 194 11.49 0.05 -14.34
N GLY A 195 10.47 -0.28 -15.13
CA GLY A 195 9.12 -0.59 -14.66
C GLY A 195 8.09 0.43 -15.14
N GLY A 196 7.05 -0.05 -15.83
CA GLY A 196 5.98 0.74 -16.48
C GLY A 196 4.71 0.91 -15.63
N SER A 197 4.78 0.76 -14.30
CA SER A 197 3.64 1.01 -13.40
C SER A 197 3.64 2.48 -12.92
N HIS A 198 2.77 2.81 -11.96
CA HIS A 198 2.53 4.19 -11.48
C HIS A 198 3.82 4.97 -11.20
N SER A 199 4.69 4.41 -10.34
CA SER A 199 5.95 5.11 -9.98
C SER A 199 6.86 5.32 -11.19
N GLY A 200 6.99 4.31 -12.07
CA GLY A 200 7.84 4.43 -13.25
C GLY A 200 7.35 5.49 -14.23
N MET A 201 6.04 5.56 -14.42
CA MET A 201 5.42 6.58 -15.26
C MET A 201 5.59 7.99 -14.68
N ASP A 202 5.30 8.17 -13.40
CA ASP A 202 5.42 9.47 -12.75
C ASP A 202 6.88 9.97 -12.73
N VAL A 203 7.84 9.09 -12.38
CA VAL A 203 9.28 9.42 -12.42
C VAL A 203 9.74 9.75 -13.83
N ALA A 204 9.32 8.99 -14.85
CA ALA A 204 9.69 9.22 -16.22
C ALA A 204 9.12 10.57 -16.73
N ILE A 205 7.84 10.85 -16.49
CA ILE A 205 7.19 12.10 -16.89
C ILE A 205 7.86 13.31 -16.23
N ALA A 206 8.06 13.25 -14.90
CA ALA A 206 8.66 14.34 -14.13
C ALA A 206 10.11 14.64 -14.57
N SER A 207 10.84 13.61 -15.01
CA SER A 207 12.26 13.71 -15.36
C SER A 207 12.52 14.03 -16.85
N ALA A 208 11.52 13.83 -17.71
CA ALA A 208 11.68 13.93 -19.18
C ALA A 208 12.14 15.30 -19.69
N SER A 209 11.78 16.39 -18.98
CA SER A 209 12.14 17.75 -19.37
C SER A 209 13.54 18.16 -18.98
N ILE A 210 14.16 17.50 -17.98
CA ILE A 210 15.46 17.89 -17.42
C ILE A 210 16.58 16.89 -17.71
N ALA A 211 16.25 15.62 -17.93
CA ALA A 211 17.22 14.62 -18.32
C ALA A 211 17.77 14.92 -19.73
N LYS A 212 19.04 14.58 -19.98
CA LYS A 212 19.66 14.66 -21.31
C LYS A 212 18.99 13.65 -22.26
N GLN A 213 18.77 12.44 -21.77
CA GLN A 213 18.05 11.37 -22.44
C GLN A 213 17.31 10.54 -21.37
N LEU A 214 16.09 10.11 -21.68
CA LEU A 214 15.31 9.28 -20.75
C LEU A 214 14.66 8.11 -21.49
N ALA A 215 14.87 6.90 -20.99
CA ALA A 215 14.15 5.72 -21.41
C ALA A 215 13.31 5.14 -20.26
N LEU A 216 12.10 4.69 -20.61
CA LEU A 216 11.24 3.87 -19.75
C LEU A 216 11.26 2.42 -20.26
N SER A 217 11.90 1.53 -19.52
CA SER A 217 11.98 0.10 -19.81
C SER A 217 10.84 -0.65 -19.14
N HIS A 218 10.04 -1.41 -19.90
CA HIS A 218 8.89 -2.13 -19.37
C HIS A 218 8.55 -3.41 -20.15
N ARG A 219 7.75 -4.28 -19.53
CA ARG A 219 7.30 -5.58 -20.07
C ARG A 219 6.04 -5.52 -20.91
N CYS A 220 5.35 -4.38 -20.93
CA CYS A 220 4.13 -4.27 -21.71
C CYS A 220 4.46 -4.48 -23.20
N PRO A 221 3.82 -5.44 -23.90
CA PRO A 221 4.10 -5.69 -25.30
C PRO A 221 3.64 -4.55 -26.19
N GLU A 222 2.66 -3.78 -25.74
CA GLU A 222 2.15 -2.60 -26.45
C GLU A 222 2.84 -1.34 -25.95
N ARG A 223 3.13 -0.39 -26.85
CA ARG A 223 3.51 0.95 -26.45
C ARG A 223 2.40 1.55 -25.61
N LEU A 224 2.78 2.08 -24.45
CA LEU A 224 1.87 2.89 -23.67
C LEU A 224 1.66 4.21 -24.46
N ASN A 225 0.49 4.44 -25.04
CA ASN A 225 0.15 5.59 -25.90
C ASN A 225 0.10 6.95 -25.15
N ILE A 226 1.01 7.18 -24.22
CA ILE A 226 0.81 8.13 -23.14
C ILE A 226 1.93 9.15 -23.01
N PHE A 227 2.96 9.10 -23.82
CA PHE A 227 4.15 9.92 -23.61
C PHE A 227 4.49 10.90 -24.73
N TYR A 228 3.59 11.31 -25.58
CA TYR A 228 3.79 12.40 -26.56
C TYR A 228 5.27 12.64 -26.96
N ASP A 229 6.00 11.61 -27.35
CA ASP A 229 7.42 11.62 -27.74
C ASP A 229 8.46 12.08 -26.69
N LYS A 230 8.05 12.49 -25.49
CA LYS A 230 8.98 12.96 -24.44
C LYS A 230 9.77 11.84 -23.74
N VAL A 231 9.26 10.61 -23.77
CA VAL A 231 9.88 9.45 -23.12
C VAL A 231 10.07 8.33 -24.13
N VAL A 232 11.31 7.89 -24.30
CA VAL A 232 11.61 6.76 -25.18
C VAL A 232 11.24 5.48 -24.44
N GLN A 233 10.24 4.73 -24.96
CA GLN A 233 9.87 3.44 -24.39
C GLN A 233 10.78 2.34 -24.95
N LYS A 234 11.30 1.49 -24.07
CA LYS A 234 12.19 0.38 -24.35
C LYS A 234 11.66 -0.91 -23.74
N PRO A 235 11.94 -2.07 -24.34
CA PRO A 235 11.65 -3.34 -23.70
C PRO A 235 12.55 -3.58 -22.48
N GLU A 236 12.48 -4.77 -21.88
CA GLU A 236 13.29 -5.11 -20.72
C GLU A 236 14.79 -4.96 -20.96
N ILE A 237 15.52 -4.64 -19.90
CA ILE A 237 16.99 -4.66 -19.90
C ILE A 237 17.46 -6.12 -19.90
N ALA A 238 18.24 -6.50 -20.90
CA ALA A 238 18.90 -7.79 -21.00
C ALA A 238 20.19 -7.81 -20.18
N ARG A 239 20.97 -6.72 -20.24
CA ARG A 239 22.27 -6.62 -19.55
C ARG A 239 22.63 -5.17 -19.23
N ILE A 240 23.30 -4.99 -18.10
CA ILE A 240 23.89 -3.73 -17.66
C ILE A 240 25.41 -3.82 -17.83
N TYR A 241 26.01 -2.76 -18.38
CA TYR A 241 27.46 -2.56 -18.51
C TYR A 241 27.94 -1.39 -17.65
N GLU A 242 29.20 -1.08 -17.67
CA GLU A 242 29.78 -0.03 -16.83
C GLU A 242 29.06 1.34 -16.97
N ASN A 243 28.68 1.74 -18.20
CA ASN A 243 28.11 3.07 -18.49
C ASN A 243 26.93 3.02 -19.47
N GLU A 244 26.40 1.84 -19.76
CA GLU A 244 25.28 1.64 -20.69
C GLU A 244 24.41 0.44 -20.31
N VAL A 245 23.23 0.38 -20.86
CA VAL A 245 22.32 -0.76 -20.76
C VAL A 245 22.01 -1.30 -22.17
N GLU A 246 21.86 -2.61 -22.26
CA GLU A 246 21.38 -3.33 -23.44
C GLU A 246 19.98 -3.88 -23.17
N PHE A 247 19.07 -3.61 -24.10
CA PHE A 247 17.69 -4.09 -24.03
C PHE A 247 17.55 -5.43 -24.76
N VAL A 248 16.46 -6.16 -24.50
CA VAL A 248 16.22 -7.47 -25.13
C VAL A 248 16.02 -7.41 -26.66
N ASP A 249 15.77 -6.23 -27.20
CA ASP A 249 15.74 -5.99 -28.67
C ASP A 249 17.13 -5.77 -29.27
N GLY A 250 18.20 -5.89 -28.49
CA GLY A 250 19.59 -5.69 -28.90
C GLY A 250 20.04 -4.24 -28.97
N THR A 251 19.14 -3.27 -28.75
CA THR A 251 19.52 -1.86 -28.71
C THR A 251 20.24 -1.51 -27.41
N ARG A 252 21.16 -0.52 -27.49
CA ARG A 252 21.91 -0.03 -26.34
C ARG A 252 21.69 1.45 -26.11
N GLN A 253 21.80 1.86 -24.85
CA GLN A 253 21.70 3.25 -24.43
C GLN A 253 22.70 3.56 -23.33
N SER A 254 23.40 4.69 -23.46
CA SER A 254 24.21 5.24 -22.38
C SER A 254 23.34 5.51 -21.15
N CYS A 255 23.84 5.20 -19.97
CA CYS A 255 23.12 5.32 -18.72
C CYS A 255 24.03 5.88 -17.64
N ASP A 256 23.62 7.00 -17.05
CA ASP A 256 24.27 7.60 -15.87
C ASP A 256 23.50 7.26 -14.59
N VAL A 257 22.17 7.08 -14.72
CA VAL A 257 21.27 6.80 -13.60
C VAL A 257 20.28 5.73 -13.97
N LEU A 258 20.21 4.69 -13.15
CA LEU A 258 19.25 3.59 -13.25
C LEU A 258 18.26 3.67 -12.09
N VAL A 259 16.97 3.86 -12.40
CA VAL A 259 15.91 4.00 -11.40
C VAL A 259 15.00 2.78 -11.44
N TYR A 260 15.04 1.96 -10.42
CA TYR A 260 14.18 0.78 -10.29
C TYR A 260 12.81 1.17 -9.75
N CYS A 261 11.80 1.16 -10.60
CA CYS A 261 10.37 1.30 -10.24
C CYS A 261 9.68 -0.07 -10.28
N THR A 262 10.31 -1.04 -9.67
CA THR A 262 10.02 -2.47 -9.81
C THR A 262 9.16 -3.03 -8.68
N GLY A 263 8.61 -2.12 -7.85
CA GLY A 263 7.69 -2.46 -6.76
C GLY A 263 8.38 -2.91 -5.49
N TYR A 264 7.64 -3.55 -4.62
CA TYR A 264 8.03 -3.85 -3.25
C TYR A 264 7.81 -5.31 -2.90
N ARG A 265 8.50 -5.75 -1.86
CA ARG A 265 8.26 -7.04 -1.21
C ARG A 265 7.35 -6.83 -0.02
N THR A 266 6.37 -7.68 0.15
CA THR A 266 5.60 -7.76 1.38
C THR A 266 6.47 -8.37 2.47
N SER A 267 6.58 -7.71 3.61
CA SER A 267 7.47 -8.10 4.70
C SER A 267 6.85 -7.77 6.06
N PHE A 268 7.02 -8.71 7.00
CA PHE A 268 6.59 -8.59 8.39
C PHE A 268 7.72 -9.07 9.30
N PRO A 269 8.85 -8.33 9.37
CA PRO A 269 10.05 -8.81 10.08
C PRO A 269 9.85 -8.99 11.58
N PHE A 270 8.80 -8.40 12.14
CA PHE A 270 8.42 -8.51 13.54
C PHE A 270 7.49 -9.70 13.85
N LEU A 271 6.92 -10.37 12.86
CA LEU A 271 6.10 -11.56 13.11
C LEU A 271 7.00 -12.78 13.32
N SER A 272 6.89 -13.40 14.49
CA SER A 272 7.58 -14.66 14.78
C SER A 272 6.94 -15.84 14.04
N VAL A 273 7.67 -16.95 13.90
CA VAL A 273 7.21 -18.15 13.19
C VAL A 273 5.91 -18.71 13.74
N ASP A 274 5.72 -18.64 15.03
CA ASP A 274 4.50 -19.07 15.74
C ASP A 274 3.26 -18.21 15.46
N SER A 275 3.42 -17.05 14.82
CA SER A 275 2.29 -16.32 14.23
C SER A 275 1.55 -17.14 13.16
N GLY A 276 2.23 -18.11 12.56
CA GLY A 276 1.72 -18.96 11.50
C GLY A 276 1.60 -18.28 10.15
N ILE A 277 1.99 -16.99 10.02
CA ILE A 277 2.02 -16.26 8.74
C ILE A 277 3.31 -16.57 8.00
N THR A 278 3.18 -16.86 6.72
CA THR A 278 4.30 -17.01 5.78
C THR A 278 4.11 -16.09 4.57
N VAL A 279 5.22 -15.65 3.98
CA VAL A 279 5.22 -14.82 2.78
C VAL A 279 6.12 -15.46 1.73
N GLU A 280 5.56 -15.76 0.57
CA GLU A 280 6.30 -16.29 -0.57
C GLU A 280 5.86 -15.60 -1.86
N GLU A 281 6.78 -14.96 -2.57
CA GLU A 281 6.48 -14.16 -3.76
C GLU A 281 5.35 -13.12 -3.56
N ASN A 282 5.34 -12.43 -2.42
CA ASN A 282 4.27 -11.49 -2.00
C ASN A 282 2.90 -12.15 -1.71
N HIS A 283 2.79 -13.46 -1.78
CA HIS A 283 1.63 -14.19 -1.29
C HIS A 283 1.75 -14.39 0.22
N VAL A 284 0.89 -13.72 0.97
CA VAL A 284 0.78 -13.83 2.45
C VAL A 284 -0.27 -14.87 2.79
N GLN A 285 0.12 -15.87 3.55
CA GLN A 285 -0.77 -17.00 3.87
C GLN A 285 -0.51 -17.56 5.27
N PRO A 286 -1.49 -18.29 5.87
CA PRO A 286 -2.85 -18.49 5.38
C PRO A 286 -3.79 -17.35 5.83
N LEU A 287 -4.46 -16.69 4.91
CA LEU A 287 -5.37 -15.59 5.21
C LEU A 287 -6.79 -15.84 4.66
N TYR A 288 -7.78 -15.79 5.53
CA TYR A 288 -9.19 -15.76 5.13
C TYR A 288 -9.57 -14.36 4.65
N LYS A 289 -10.18 -14.29 3.45
CA LYS A 289 -10.55 -13.02 2.81
C LYS A 289 -9.40 -12.01 2.79
N HIS A 290 -8.19 -12.48 2.48
CA HIS A 290 -6.96 -11.68 2.39
C HIS A 290 -6.60 -10.86 3.64
N CYS A 291 -7.22 -11.12 4.79
CA CYS A 291 -6.96 -10.33 6.00
C CYS A 291 -6.88 -11.16 7.30
N ILE A 292 -7.83 -12.04 7.62
CA ILE A 292 -7.81 -12.75 8.91
C ILE A 292 -6.89 -13.98 8.84
N ASN A 293 -5.96 -14.08 9.78
CA ASN A 293 -5.08 -15.24 9.93
C ASN A 293 -5.90 -16.49 10.28
N ILE A 294 -5.90 -17.51 9.40
CA ILE A 294 -6.68 -18.73 9.58
C ILE A 294 -6.18 -19.55 10.77
N ARG A 295 -4.87 -19.58 11.02
CA ARG A 295 -4.29 -20.34 12.14
C ARG A 295 -4.59 -19.72 13.50
N HIS A 296 -4.55 -18.40 13.56
CA HIS A 296 -4.79 -17.62 14.78
C HIS A 296 -5.76 -16.47 14.47
N PRO A 297 -7.08 -16.73 14.47
CA PRO A 297 -8.08 -15.77 14.01
C PRO A 297 -8.33 -14.58 14.97
N SER A 298 -7.38 -14.30 15.83
CA SER A 298 -7.23 -13.07 16.61
C SER A 298 -6.14 -12.14 16.06
N MET A 299 -5.58 -12.45 14.87
CA MET A 299 -4.68 -11.59 14.13
C MET A 299 -5.25 -11.30 12.74
N ALA A 300 -5.15 -10.05 12.31
CA ALA A 300 -5.45 -9.65 10.94
C ALA A 300 -4.32 -8.83 10.32
N VAL A 301 -4.12 -8.99 9.01
CA VAL A 301 -3.21 -8.19 8.19
C VAL A 301 -4.07 -7.31 7.28
N ILE A 302 -3.95 -6.00 7.41
CA ILE A 302 -4.81 -5.04 6.71
C ILE A 302 -4.07 -4.39 5.55
N GLY A 303 -4.77 -4.27 4.41
CA GLY A 303 -4.26 -3.51 3.27
C GLY A 303 -3.38 -4.31 2.32
N LEU A 304 -3.44 -5.63 2.27
CA LEU A 304 -2.69 -6.46 1.31
C LEU A 304 -3.21 -6.37 -0.12
N PRO A 305 -4.53 -6.37 -0.37
CA PRO A 305 -5.04 -6.29 -1.72
C PRO A 305 -4.60 -5.03 -2.46
N PHE A 306 -4.27 -5.19 -3.73
CA PHE A 306 -3.82 -4.12 -4.61
C PHE A 306 -4.59 -4.11 -5.94
N SER A 307 -4.43 -3.07 -6.75
CA SER A 307 -5.28 -2.76 -7.92
C SER A 307 -6.75 -2.56 -7.52
N VAL A 308 -6.96 -1.80 -6.46
CA VAL A 308 -8.25 -1.53 -5.81
C VAL A 308 -8.37 -0.06 -5.43
N CYS A 309 -9.57 0.37 -5.10
CA CYS A 309 -9.77 1.59 -4.32
C CYS A 309 -9.33 1.34 -2.88
N PHE A 310 -8.09 1.73 -2.56
CA PHE A 310 -7.36 1.28 -1.37
C PHE A 310 -8.04 1.68 -0.06
N THR A 311 -8.44 2.94 0.08
CA THR A 311 -9.04 3.45 1.34
C THR A 311 -10.35 2.75 1.67
N LEU A 312 -11.22 2.58 0.66
CA LEU A 312 -12.50 1.89 0.81
C LEU A 312 -12.31 0.41 1.15
N MET A 313 -11.34 -0.23 0.53
CA MET A 313 -10.98 -1.63 0.81
C MET A 313 -10.49 -1.80 2.25
N VAL A 314 -9.61 -0.92 2.69
CA VAL A 314 -9.05 -0.94 4.06
C VAL A 314 -10.15 -0.74 5.09
N ASP A 315 -11.05 0.23 4.89
CA ASP A 315 -12.19 0.46 5.78
C ASP A 315 -13.06 -0.78 5.90
N LEU A 316 -13.41 -1.38 4.77
CA LEU A 316 -14.25 -2.57 4.74
C LEU A 316 -13.58 -3.78 5.41
N GLN A 317 -12.26 -3.98 5.19
CA GLN A 317 -11.49 -5.03 5.87
C GLN A 317 -11.49 -4.83 7.39
N ILE A 318 -11.30 -3.60 7.85
CA ILE A 318 -11.28 -3.29 9.27
C ILE A 318 -12.64 -3.55 9.90
N ARG A 319 -13.73 -3.05 9.31
CA ARG A 319 -15.09 -3.31 9.78
C ARG A 319 -15.40 -4.81 9.82
N PHE A 320 -14.97 -5.54 8.79
CA PHE A 320 -15.07 -6.99 8.73
C PHE A 320 -14.34 -7.66 9.89
N CYS A 321 -13.07 -7.35 10.12
CA CYS A 321 -12.28 -7.94 11.20
C CYS A 321 -12.84 -7.59 12.58
N ILE A 322 -13.17 -6.32 12.81
CA ILE A 322 -13.69 -5.85 14.11
C ILE A 322 -15.04 -6.48 14.44
N LYS A 323 -15.91 -6.71 13.46
CA LYS A 323 -17.19 -7.39 13.67
C LYS A 323 -17.01 -8.77 14.33
N PHE A 324 -16.00 -9.51 13.91
CA PHE A 324 -15.68 -10.81 14.48
C PHE A 324 -14.91 -10.71 15.81
N PHE A 325 -13.90 -9.84 15.88
CA PHE A 325 -13.05 -9.68 17.05
C PHE A 325 -13.82 -9.13 18.25
N SER A 326 -14.80 -8.28 18.04
CA SER A 326 -15.68 -7.78 19.11
C SER A 326 -16.77 -8.78 19.53
N GLY A 327 -16.85 -9.95 18.90
CA GLY A 327 -17.90 -10.93 19.16
C GLY A 327 -19.27 -10.58 18.54
N GLY A 328 -19.35 -9.54 17.68
CA GLY A 328 -20.58 -9.15 17.01
C GLY A 328 -21.09 -10.19 15.99
N LYS A 329 -20.23 -11.09 15.57
CA LYS A 329 -20.56 -12.29 14.77
C LYS A 329 -19.49 -13.37 15.03
N ARG A 330 -19.86 -14.65 14.86
CA ARG A 330 -18.92 -15.77 14.95
C ARG A 330 -18.23 -15.97 13.59
N LEU A 331 -16.89 -16.12 13.61
CA LEU A 331 -16.14 -16.53 12.43
C LEU A 331 -16.55 -17.94 11.97
N PRO A 332 -16.48 -18.23 10.67
CA PRO A 332 -16.51 -19.60 10.18
C PRO A 332 -15.42 -20.46 10.84
N SER A 333 -15.61 -21.75 10.86
CA SER A 333 -14.59 -22.68 11.35
C SER A 333 -13.31 -22.57 10.52
N GLN A 334 -12.18 -22.98 11.11
CA GLN A 334 -10.89 -23.00 10.41
C GLN A 334 -10.96 -23.81 9.10
N GLY A 335 -11.71 -24.90 9.09
CA GLY A 335 -11.92 -25.73 7.91
C GLY A 335 -12.68 -24.98 6.79
N GLU A 336 -13.77 -24.28 7.14
CA GLU A 336 -14.55 -23.47 6.20
C GLU A 336 -13.75 -22.31 5.64
N MET A 337 -12.98 -21.59 6.49
CA MET A 337 -12.10 -20.51 6.06
C MET A 337 -11.01 -21.02 5.10
N THR A 338 -10.41 -22.18 5.39
CA THR A 338 -9.40 -22.81 4.54
C THR A 338 -9.99 -23.23 3.20
N ALA A 339 -11.18 -23.82 3.18
CA ALA A 339 -11.85 -24.23 1.95
C ALA A 339 -12.20 -23.05 1.06
N ASP A 340 -12.73 -21.96 1.64
CA ASP A 340 -13.03 -20.72 0.91
C ASP A 340 -11.79 -20.08 0.30
N THR A 341 -10.69 -19.99 1.07
CA THR A 341 -9.41 -19.44 0.59
C THR A 341 -8.85 -20.27 -0.55
N LYS A 342 -8.88 -21.60 -0.42
CA LYS A 342 -8.41 -22.51 -1.48
C LYS A 342 -9.24 -22.38 -2.77
N ALA A 343 -10.56 -22.23 -2.65
CA ALA A 343 -11.43 -22.03 -3.81
C ALA A 343 -11.11 -20.70 -4.55
N ASP A 344 -10.81 -19.61 -3.82
CA ASP A 344 -10.37 -18.35 -4.42
C ASP A 344 -9.00 -18.51 -5.13
N GLU A 345 -8.03 -19.20 -4.51
CA GLU A 345 -6.73 -19.48 -5.12
C GLU A 345 -6.84 -20.31 -6.40
N GLU A 346 -7.70 -21.33 -6.40
CA GLU A 346 -7.98 -22.16 -7.58
C GLU A 346 -8.64 -21.36 -8.70
N GLU A 347 -9.58 -20.46 -8.38
CA GLU A 347 -10.20 -19.57 -9.36
C GLU A 347 -9.15 -18.61 -9.97
N ARG A 348 -8.30 -18.01 -9.15
CA ARG A 348 -7.21 -17.13 -9.60
C ARG A 348 -6.25 -17.87 -10.53
N THR A 349 -5.86 -19.08 -10.17
CA THR A 349 -4.99 -19.92 -11.00
C THR A 349 -5.64 -20.21 -12.36
N ARG A 350 -6.94 -20.57 -12.39
CA ARG A 350 -7.70 -20.77 -13.65
C ARG A 350 -7.80 -19.50 -14.50
N ARG A 351 -7.82 -18.32 -13.89
CA ARG A 351 -7.79 -17.02 -14.58
C ARG A 351 -6.37 -16.60 -15.03
N GLY A 352 -5.32 -17.40 -14.75
CA GLY A 352 -3.95 -17.15 -15.15
C GLY A 352 -3.17 -16.18 -14.24
N PHE A 353 -3.64 -15.92 -13.02
CA PHE A 353 -2.89 -15.12 -12.06
C PHE A 353 -1.64 -15.86 -11.59
N LEU A 354 -0.54 -15.11 -11.50
CA LEU A 354 0.71 -15.62 -10.93
C LEU A 354 0.65 -15.56 -9.39
N LYS A 355 1.48 -16.35 -8.70
CA LYS A 355 1.56 -16.37 -7.23
C LYS A 355 1.72 -14.98 -6.61
N ARG A 356 2.60 -14.14 -7.17
CA ARG A 356 2.77 -12.75 -6.73
C ARG A 356 1.54 -11.86 -6.92
N GLN A 357 0.51 -12.34 -7.58
CA GLN A 357 -0.78 -11.66 -7.82
C GLN A 357 -1.90 -12.24 -6.95
N ALA A 358 -1.58 -13.07 -5.96
CA ALA A 358 -2.55 -13.71 -5.07
C ALA A 358 -3.52 -12.70 -4.40
N HIS A 359 -3.04 -11.49 -4.08
CA HIS A 359 -3.85 -10.44 -3.48
C HIS A 359 -4.32 -9.35 -4.48
N MET A 360 -4.19 -9.56 -5.78
CA MET A 360 -4.65 -8.61 -6.80
C MET A 360 -6.18 -8.68 -6.96
N LEU A 361 -6.86 -7.53 -6.93
CA LEU A 361 -8.32 -7.44 -7.06
C LEU A 361 -8.74 -6.60 -8.28
N SER A 362 -8.13 -6.84 -9.44
CA SER A 362 -8.49 -6.12 -10.66
C SER A 362 -9.81 -6.58 -11.27
N GLY A 363 -10.48 -5.70 -12.01
CA GLY A 363 -11.71 -5.99 -12.73
C GLY A 363 -12.89 -6.27 -11.79
N ASP A 364 -13.61 -7.37 -12.03
CA ASP A 364 -14.77 -7.81 -11.25
C ASP A 364 -14.42 -8.29 -9.84
N LEU A 365 -13.16 -8.67 -9.60
CA LEU A 365 -12.73 -9.22 -8.31
C LEU A 365 -12.87 -8.21 -7.17
N GLN A 366 -12.69 -6.91 -7.45
CA GLN A 366 -12.85 -5.87 -6.43
C GLN A 366 -14.28 -5.80 -5.90
N GLN A 367 -15.27 -5.71 -6.78
CA GLN A 367 -16.66 -5.60 -6.36
C GLN A 367 -17.11 -6.87 -5.64
N ARG A 368 -16.82 -8.05 -6.20
CA ARG A 368 -17.12 -9.35 -5.57
C ARG A 368 -16.53 -9.46 -4.16
N TYR A 369 -15.29 -9.01 -3.99
CA TYR A 369 -14.63 -9.01 -2.70
C TYR A 369 -15.34 -8.10 -1.69
N TYR A 370 -15.74 -6.91 -2.10
CA TYR A 370 -16.45 -5.97 -1.24
C TYR A 370 -17.81 -6.50 -0.81
N ASP A 371 -18.57 -7.05 -1.76
CA ASP A 371 -19.87 -7.65 -1.50
C ASP A 371 -19.76 -8.87 -0.57
N ASP A 372 -18.73 -9.69 -0.75
CA ASP A 372 -18.46 -10.84 0.12
C ASP A 372 -18.14 -10.42 1.54
N LEU A 373 -17.26 -9.43 1.75
CA LEU A 373 -16.94 -8.93 3.09
C LEU A 373 -18.20 -8.40 3.79
N ALA A 374 -18.99 -7.58 3.10
CA ALA A 374 -20.21 -7.02 3.64
C ALA A 374 -21.22 -8.10 4.03
N ARG A 375 -21.50 -9.04 3.13
CA ARG A 375 -22.43 -10.15 3.32
C ARG A 375 -21.98 -11.10 4.45
N ILE A 376 -20.69 -11.50 4.45
CA ILE A 376 -20.17 -12.47 5.42
C ILE A 376 -20.17 -11.89 6.85
N ALA A 377 -19.79 -10.65 7.00
CA ALA A 377 -19.74 -9.99 8.31
C ALA A 377 -21.08 -9.36 8.73
N ASP A 378 -22.07 -9.30 7.84
CA ASP A 378 -23.33 -8.59 8.07
C ASP A 378 -23.07 -7.13 8.48
N ILE A 379 -22.34 -6.43 7.61
CA ILE A 379 -21.98 -5.01 7.74
C ILE A 379 -22.46 -4.24 6.53
N GLU A 380 -22.60 -2.92 6.67
CA GLU A 380 -23.06 -2.04 5.59
C GLU A 380 -22.11 -2.14 4.38
N PRO A 381 -22.64 -2.42 3.18
CA PRO A 381 -21.83 -2.46 1.95
C PRO A 381 -21.36 -1.07 1.54
N LEU A 382 -20.40 -1.02 0.62
CA LEU A 382 -19.99 0.23 0.00
C LEU A 382 -21.06 0.69 -1.01
N LYS A 383 -21.23 2.01 -1.12
CA LYS A 383 -22.14 2.62 -2.10
C LYS A 383 -21.67 2.32 -3.52
N PRO A 384 -22.56 1.91 -4.43
CA PRO A 384 -22.19 1.51 -5.79
C PRO A 384 -21.42 2.59 -6.57
N VAL A 385 -21.75 3.86 -6.37
CA VAL A 385 -21.08 5.00 -7.03
C VAL A 385 -19.56 5.00 -6.82
N LEU A 386 -19.07 4.53 -5.67
CA LEU A 386 -17.65 4.57 -5.34
C LEU A 386 -16.83 3.63 -6.23
N THR A 387 -17.30 2.42 -6.46
CA THR A 387 -16.64 1.44 -7.34
C THR A 387 -16.84 1.76 -8.81
N LYS A 388 -17.99 2.33 -9.18
CA LYS A 388 -18.23 2.85 -10.54
C LYS A 388 -17.26 3.95 -10.89
N LEU A 389 -17.08 4.94 -10.00
CA LEU A 389 -16.13 6.04 -10.21
C LEU A 389 -14.69 5.53 -10.29
N TYR A 390 -14.28 4.60 -9.42
CA TYR A 390 -12.96 3.97 -9.50
C TYR A 390 -12.71 3.33 -10.87
N THR A 391 -13.67 2.58 -11.39
CA THR A 391 -13.57 1.91 -12.69
C THR A 391 -13.38 2.91 -13.82
N VAL A 392 -14.13 4.03 -13.79
CA VAL A 392 -13.98 5.11 -14.78
C VAL A 392 -12.61 5.76 -14.67
N CYS A 393 -12.14 6.10 -13.47
CA CYS A 393 -10.84 6.73 -13.28
C CYS A 393 -9.67 5.85 -13.76
N VAL A 394 -9.72 4.54 -13.51
CA VAL A 394 -8.72 3.59 -14.01
C VAL A 394 -8.69 3.57 -15.54
N ARG A 395 -9.86 3.61 -16.18
CA ARG A 395 -9.98 3.68 -17.65
C ARG A 395 -9.44 4.99 -18.21
N GLU A 396 -9.88 6.14 -17.66
CA GLU A 396 -9.44 7.47 -18.10
C GLU A 396 -7.91 7.62 -17.98
N LYS A 397 -7.34 7.13 -16.89
CA LYS A 397 -5.88 7.10 -16.71
C LYS A 397 -5.17 6.29 -17.78
N LYS A 398 -5.72 5.14 -18.23
CA LYS A 398 -5.12 4.34 -19.30
C LYS A 398 -5.21 5.03 -20.66
N LEU A 399 -6.25 5.83 -20.88
CA LEU A 399 -6.46 6.56 -22.12
C LEU A 399 -5.55 7.79 -22.25
N ASP A 400 -5.40 8.55 -21.16
CA ASP A 400 -4.56 9.77 -21.14
C ASP A 400 -3.86 9.96 -19.79
N ILE A 401 -2.69 9.35 -19.65
CA ILE A 401 -1.92 9.46 -18.40
C ILE A 401 -1.38 10.86 -18.15
N MET A 402 -1.24 11.69 -19.19
CA MET A 402 -0.68 13.03 -19.04
C MET A 402 -1.70 14.02 -18.45
N ASN A 403 -2.98 13.82 -18.76
CA ASN A 403 -4.01 14.80 -18.42
C ASN A 403 -5.15 14.27 -17.54
N TYR A 404 -5.22 12.95 -17.26
CA TYR A 404 -6.33 12.38 -16.46
C TYR A 404 -6.53 13.08 -15.09
N ARG A 405 -5.45 13.61 -14.52
CA ARG A 405 -5.49 14.35 -13.23
C ARG A 405 -6.17 15.73 -13.34
N ASN A 406 -6.45 16.21 -14.55
CA ASN A 406 -7.24 17.42 -14.77
C ASN A 406 -8.75 17.15 -14.70
N ASN A 407 -9.17 15.90 -14.73
CA ASN A 407 -10.57 15.53 -14.62
C ASN A 407 -11.11 15.87 -13.22
N VAL A 408 -12.29 16.46 -13.17
CA VAL A 408 -13.00 16.79 -11.93
C VAL A 408 -14.30 15.99 -11.87
N TYR A 409 -14.54 15.35 -10.74
CA TYR A 409 -15.71 14.53 -10.51
C TYR A 409 -16.54 15.05 -9.34
N ARG A 410 -17.84 14.78 -9.38
CA ARG A 410 -18.74 15.06 -8.27
C ARG A 410 -19.71 13.90 -8.11
N ILE A 411 -19.77 13.33 -6.91
CA ILE A 411 -20.79 12.35 -6.54
C ILE A 411 -22.12 13.08 -6.34
N ILE A 412 -23.18 12.59 -6.97
CA ILE A 412 -24.52 13.16 -6.90
C ILE A 412 -25.37 12.40 -5.87
N ASP A 413 -25.31 11.09 -5.91
CA ASP A 413 -26.03 10.19 -4.99
C ASP A 413 -25.28 8.85 -4.85
N ASP A 414 -25.88 7.88 -4.21
CA ASP A 414 -25.30 6.56 -3.95
C ASP A 414 -25.03 5.74 -5.21
N GLU A 415 -25.62 6.12 -6.35
CA GLU A 415 -25.52 5.40 -7.62
C GLU A 415 -24.79 6.21 -8.72
N ASN A 416 -24.79 7.53 -8.63
CA ASN A 416 -24.45 8.42 -9.74
C ASN A 416 -23.36 9.44 -9.38
N PHE A 417 -22.52 9.71 -10.35
CA PHE A 417 -21.57 10.81 -10.36
C PHE A 417 -21.55 11.51 -11.71
N ILE A 418 -21.01 12.72 -11.76
CA ILE A 418 -20.75 13.45 -13.01
C ILE A 418 -19.26 13.77 -13.12
N LYS A 419 -18.78 13.85 -14.35
CA LYS A 419 -17.53 14.50 -14.71
C LYS A 419 -17.86 15.95 -15.03
N VAL A 420 -17.23 16.89 -14.33
CA VAL A 420 -17.57 18.32 -14.41
C VAL A 420 -16.91 18.99 -15.61
N ASN A 421 -15.76 18.45 -16.08
CA ASN A 421 -14.98 18.97 -17.21
C ASN A 421 -14.52 17.87 -18.16
#